data_a9ad40b3ec3b0efa4375a11cdd9506c0
#
_entry.id   a9ad40b3ec3b0efa4375a11cdd9506c0
#
_cell.length_a   1.000
_cell.length_b   1.000
_cell.length_c   1.000
_cell.angle_alpha   90.00
_cell.angle_beta   90.00
_cell.angle_gamma   90.00
#
_symmetry.space_group_name_H-M   'P 1'
#
loop_
_entity.id
_entity.type
_entity.pdbx_description
1 polymer ?
#
loop_
_entity_poly.entity_id
_entity_poly.type
_entity_poly.pdbx_seq_one_letter_code
_entity_poly.pdbx_strand_id
1 'polypeptide(L)'
;MTIARTVAICAAGIALMGHGLVAQDLSRYRSFELGSDLASVSTLTGVAATAAKTVHQRPVLLQDLEWRPARWLPGSSAMSTDPVELMLFSFYNNQLFRVVVDYSHERTVGMTNADMIEAISATYGTPLPLRAAVRTPSRLEADFGPAIAHWGDAAHTVVLYRTASYGKALRLIVTEVPLDDLARKGQAQALRLDEQEAPLREIARQKKEREDGLVAAEKARVANKAIFRP
;
A
#
# COMPACT_ATOMS: atom_id res chain seq x y z
N MET A 1 -61.96 62.23 2.16
CA MET A 1 -61.97 60.76 2.33
C MET A 1 -60.90 60.18 1.49
N THR A 2 -59.74 59.89 2.12
CA THR A 2 -58.51 59.43 1.42
C THR A 2 -58.21 58.03 1.93
N ILE A 3 -58.31 57.07 1.06
CA ILE A 3 -58.09 55.66 1.39
C ILE A 3 -56.59 55.33 1.13
N ALA A 4 -55.86 55.08 2.21
CA ALA A 4 -54.46 54.60 2.13
C ALA A 4 -54.45 53.10 1.84
N ARG A 5 -53.83 52.72 0.74
CA ARG A 5 -53.53 51.31 0.37
C ARG A 5 -52.15 50.93 0.93
N THR A 6 -52.16 50.05 1.91
CA THR A 6 -50.95 49.45 2.47
C THR A 6 -50.56 48.27 1.57
N VAL A 7 -49.37 48.34 0.93
CA VAL A 7 -48.76 47.27 0.17
C VAL A 7 -47.86 46.49 1.13
N ALA A 8 -48.20 45.24 1.43
CA ALA A 8 -47.38 44.31 2.18
C ALA A 8 -46.40 43.61 1.21
N ILE A 9 -45.11 43.89 1.36
CA ILE A 9 -44.02 43.18 0.62
C ILE A 9 -43.63 41.94 1.44
N CYS A 10 -44.03 40.75 0.98
CA CYS A 10 -43.53 39.50 1.49
C CYS A 10 -42.15 39.25 0.92
N ALA A 11 -41.07 39.44 1.71
CA ALA A 11 -39.73 39.01 1.39
C ALA A 11 -39.61 37.49 1.66
N ALA A 12 -39.66 36.69 0.58
CA ALA A 12 -39.35 35.26 0.66
C ALA A 12 -37.83 35.12 0.79
N GLY A 13 -37.35 34.85 2.00
CA GLY A 13 -35.96 34.47 2.26
C GLY A 13 -35.69 33.09 1.73
N ILE A 14 -34.93 32.99 0.62
CA ILE A 14 -34.37 31.72 0.12
C ILE A 14 -33.19 31.41 1.02
N ALA A 15 -33.35 30.51 2.00
CA ALA A 15 -32.25 29.92 2.74
C ALA A 15 -31.53 28.98 1.77
N LEU A 16 -30.39 29.45 1.19
CA LEU A 16 -29.40 28.57 0.58
C LEU A 16 -28.80 27.73 1.70
N MET A 17 -29.31 26.50 1.86
CA MET A 17 -28.59 25.47 2.60
C MET A 17 -27.31 25.17 1.81
N GLY A 18 -26.22 25.85 2.15
CA GLY A 18 -24.88 25.48 1.72
C GLY A 18 -24.57 24.10 2.26
N HIS A 19 -24.71 23.07 1.41
CA HIS A 19 -24.11 21.78 1.68
C HIS A 19 -22.60 22.04 1.69
N GLY A 20 -22.02 22.14 2.89
CA GLY A 20 -20.58 22.19 3.05
C GLY A 20 -20.01 20.99 2.32
N LEU A 21 -19.30 21.23 1.21
CA LEU A 21 -18.42 20.26 0.61
C LEU A 21 -17.38 19.92 1.68
N VAL A 22 -17.60 18.84 2.44
CA VAL A 22 -16.54 18.25 3.26
C VAL A 22 -15.46 17.90 2.26
N ALA A 23 -14.33 18.60 2.36
CA ALA A 23 -13.18 18.31 1.54
C ALA A 23 -12.83 16.84 1.75
N GLN A 24 -12.93 16.06 0.67
CA GLN A 24 -12.66 14.63 0.70
C GLN A 24 -11.16 14.46 0.89
N ASP A 25 -10.78 13.84 2.00
CA ASP A 25 -9.38 13.63 2.32
C ASP A 25 -8.88 12.32 1.69
N LEU A 26 -8.28 12.46 0.51
CA LEU A 26 -7.68 11.35 -0.24
C LEU A 26 -6.26 11.01 0.23
N SER A 27 -5.69 11.81 1.16
CA SER A 27 -4.32 11.65 1.65
C SER A 27 -4.18 10.55 2.71
N ARG A 28 -5.26 9.90 3.12
CA ARG A 28 -5.22 8.90 4.19
C ARG A 28 -6.11 7.69 3.96
N TYR A 29 -5.76 6.62 4.63
CA TYR A 29 -6.65 5.50 4.88
C TYR A 29 -6.79 5.29 6.39
N ARG A 30 -7.97 5.50 6.97
CA ARG A 30 -8.21 5.49 8.43
C ARG A 30 -7.27 6.49 9.14
N SER A 31 -6.46 5.99 10.09
CA SER A 31 -5.44 6.77 10.82
C SER A 31 -4.09 6.86 10.10
N PHE A 32 -3.91 6.20 8.96
CA PHE A 32 -2.66 6.17 8.22
C PHE A 32 -2.65 7.28 7.17
N GLU A 33 -1.79 8.27 7.36
CA GLU A 33 -1.63 9.41 6.46
C GLU A 33 -0.46 9.16 5.51
N LEU A 34 -0.67 9.40 4.20
CA LEU A 34 0.40 9.36 3.21
C LEU A 34 1.43 10.46 3.51
N GLY A 35 2.71 10.21 3.22
CA GLY A 35 3.82 11.08 3.62
C GLY A 35 4.35 10.83 5.03
N SER A 36 3.61 10.11 5.91
CA SER A 36 4.10 9.78 7.25
C SER A 36 5.30 8.84 7.21
N ASP A 37 6.12 8.86 8.26
CA ASP A 37 7.30 8.00 8.35
C ASP A 37 6.99 6.59 8.87
N LEU A 38 7.94 5.68 8.68
CA LEU A 38 7.84 4.28 9.12
C LEU A 38 7.62 4.15 10.64
N ALA A 39 8.23 5.06 11.45
CA ALA A 39 8.10 5.01 12.91
C ALA A 39 6.67 5.35 13.35
N SER A 40 6.03 6.33 12.72
CA SER A 40 4.63 6.70 12.94
C SER A 40 3.69 5.55 12.60
N VAL A 41 3.87 4.90 11.45
CA VAL A 41 3.07 3.73 11.05
C VAL A 41 3.32 2.54 11.98
N SER A 42 4.58 2.31 12.39
CA SER A 42 4.95 1.29 13.38
C SER A 42 4.20 1.49 14.71
N THR A 43 4.13 2.72 15.18
CA THR A 43 3.40 3.07 16.41
C THR A 43 1.90 2.79 16.30
N LEU A 44 1.28 3.16 15.17
CA LEU A 44 -0.15 2.95 14.93
C LEU A 44 -0.53 1.47 14.77
N THR A 45 0.35 0.67 14.17
CA THR A 45 0.11 -0.76 13.92
C THR A 45 0.53 -1.66 15.08
N GLY A 46 1.43 -1.18 15.94
CA GLY A 46 2.11 -2.00 16.95
C GLY A 46 3.15 -2.97 16.36
N VAL A 47 3.43 -2.90 15.07
CA VAL A 47 4.46 -3.71 14.41
C VAL A 47 5.79 -2.98 14.48
N ALA A 48 6.85 -3.64 14.95
CA ALA A 48 8.16 -3.01 15.07
C ALA A 48 8.68 -2.52 13.70
N ALA A 49 9.27 -1.32 13.65
CA ALA A 49 9.84 -0.76 12.42
C ALA A 49 10.92 -1.67 11.80
N THR A 50 11.61 -2.46 12.62
CA THR A 50 12.60 -3.47 12.18
C THR A 50 11.99 -4.64 11.42
N ALA A 51 10.67 -4.82 11.48
CA ALA A 51 9.96 -5.83 10.70
C ALA A 51 9.72 -5.37 9.25
N ALA A 52 9.99 -4.10 8.93
CA ALA A 52 9.89 -3.61 7.56
C ALA A 52 10.91 -4.32 6.65
N LYS A 53 10.39 -4.91 5.59
CA LYS A 53 11.20 -5.60 4.58
C LYS A 53 11.80 -4.58 3.61
N THR A 54 13.12 -4.54 3.50
CA THR A 54 13.79 -3.74 2.48
C THR A 54 13.64 -4.42 1.12
N VAL A 55 13.00 -3.71 0.19
CA VAL A 55 12.83 -4.14 -1.21
C VAL A 55 14.07 -3.75 -2.03
N HIS A 56 14.51 -2.50 -1.90
CA HIS A 56 15.73 -1.96 -2.49
C HIS A 56 16.41 -1.00 -1.53
N GLN A 57 17.76 -1.02 -1.50
CA GLN A 57 18.56 -0.06 -0.71
C GLN A 57 19.17 1.03 -1.58
N ARG A 58 19.35 0.76 -2.88
CA ARG A 58 20.00 1.64 -3.85
C ARG A 58 19.21 1.64 -5.15
N PRO A 59 19.11 2.75 -5.85
CA PRO A 59 19.62 4.09 -5.52
C PRO A 59 18.77 4.82 -4.47
N VAL A 60 17.58 4.26 -4.15
CA VAL A 60 16.64 4.77 -3.16
C VAL A 60 16.27 3.65 -2.19
N LEU A 61 15.92 4.02 -0.97
CA LEU A 61 15.43 3.07 0.01
C LEU A 61 13.93 2.82 -0.23
N LEU A 62 13.59 1.58 -0.63
CA LEU A 62 12.21 1.11 -0.72
C LEU A 62 11.98 0.04 0.34
N GLN A 63 10.95 0.23 1.15
CA GLN A 63 10.60 -0.68 2.25
C GLN A 63 9.11 -0.96 2.26
N ASP A 64 8.76 -2.17 2.68
CA ASP A 64 7.37 -2.59 2.87
C ASP A 64 7.17 -3.06 4.31
N LEU A 65 6.11 -2.59 4.97
CA LEU A 65 5.66 -3.06 6.27
C LEU A 65 4.31 -3.75 6.12
N GLU A 66 4.23 -5.01 6.53
CA GLU A 66 2.97 -5.77 6.54
C GLU A 66 2.33 -5.69 7.92
N TRP A 67 1.01 -5.48 7.95
CA TRP A 67 0.21 -5.51 9.16
C TRP A 67 -1.09 -6.28 8.94
N ARG A 68 -1.39 -7.12 9.92
CA ARG A 68 -2.66 -7.87 9.98
C ARG A 68 -3.41 -7.45 11.24
N PRO A 69 -4.59 -6.84 11.11
CA PRO A 69 -5.43 -6.56 12.26
C PRO A 69 -5.70 -7.82 13.09
N ALA A 70 -5.76 -7.68 14.41
CA ALA A 70 -6.06 -8.80 15.28
C ALA A 70 -7.44 -9.39 14.96
N ARG A 71 -7.52 -10.70 14.76
CA ARG A 71 -8.80 -11.40 14.53
C ARG A 71 -9.70 -11.42 15.75
N TRP A 72 -9.11 -11.31 16.93
CA TRP A 72 -9.79 -11.34 18.23
C TRP A 72 -9.63 -9.99 18.92
N LEU A 73 -10.69 -9.54 19.59
CA LEU A 73 -10.59 -8.34 20.41
C LEU A 73 -9.66 -8.62 21.60
N PRO A 74 -8.74 -7.71 21.96
CA PRO A 74 -7.85 -7.90 23.09
C PRO A 74 -8.60 -8.21 24.38
N GLY A 75 -8.20 -9.30 25.08
CA GLY A 75 -8.82 -9.72 26.33
C GLY A 75 -10.22 -10.32 26.21
N SER A 76 -10.68 -10.63 24.99
CA SER A 76 -12.02 -11.20 24.74
C SER A 76 -11.95 -12.40 23.80
N SER A 77 -12.92 -13.30 23.90
CA SER A 77 -13.16 -14.36 22.92
C SER A 77 -13.98 -13.88 21.72
N ALA A 78 -14.39 -12.60 21.69
CA ALA A 78 -15.15 -12.04 20.59
C ALA A 78 -14.26 -11.80 19.37
N MET A 79 -14.75 -12.18 18.19
CA MET A 79 -14.07 -11.89 16.92
C MET A 79 -14.16 -10.41 16.58
N SER A 80 -13.08 -9.86 16.06
CA SER A 80 -13.07 -8.52 15.47
C SER A 80 -14.04 -8.45 14.29
N THR A 81 -14.78 -7.36 14.19
CA THR A 81 -15.66 -7.07 13.05
C THR A 81 -14.95 -6.34 11.92
N ASP A 82 -13.65 -6.07 12.05
CA ASP A 82 -12.85 -5.39 11.03
C ASP A 82 -12.85 -6.20 9.74
N PRO A 83 -13.29 -5.61 8.60
CA PRO A 83 -13.27 -6.30 7.32
C PRO A 83 -11.87 -6.42 6.71
N VAL A 84 -10.86 -5.72 7.24
CA VAL A 84 -9.48 -5.76 6.74
C VAL A 84 -8.79 -7.05 7.17
N GLU A 85 -8.23 -7.77 6.23
CA GLU A 85 -7.41 -8.96 6.48
C GLU A 85 -5.93 -8.63 6.56
N LEU A 86 -5.47 -7.77 5.64
CA LEU A 86 -4.06 -7.42 5.50
C LEU A 86 -3.94 -5.98 5.03
N MET A 87 -2.96 -5.27 5.57
CA MET A 87 -2.47 -4.01 5.02
C MET A 87 -0.98 -4.10 4.73
N LEU A 88 -0.59 -3.58 3.55
CA LEU A 88 0.80 -3.41 3.17
C LEU A 88 1.08 -1.91 3.00
N PHE A 89 2.04 -1.42 3.74
CA PHE A 89 2.51 -0.03 3.71
C PHE A 89 3.83 0.02 2.95
N SER A 90 3.89 0.80 1.86
CA SER A 90 5.09 0.95 1.06
C SER A 90 5.71 2.33 1.25
N PHE A 91 7.02 2.37 1.54
CA PHE A 91 7.78 3.57 1.86
C PHE A 91 8.85 3.84 0.80
N TYR A 92 8.97 5.11 0.42
CA TYR A 92 10.03 5.67 -0.39
C TYR A 92 10.88 6.61 0.48
N ASN A 93 12.15 6.27 0.70
CA ASN A 93 13.05 7.04 1.59
C ASN A 93 12.37 7.41 2.93
N ASN A 94 11.75 6.42 3.59
CA ASN A 94 11.05 6.55 4.86
C ASN A 94 9.73 7.35 4.81
N GLN A 95 9.17 7.66 3.64
CA GLN A 95 7.87 8.32 3.48
C GLN A 95 6.84 7.33 2.92
N LEU A 96 5.69 7.21 3.59
CA LEU A 96 4.58 6.35 3.17
C LEU A 96 3.97 6.89 1.88
N PHE A 97 4.08 6.16 0.79
CA PHE A 97 3.51 6.59 -0.49
C PHE A 97 2.34 5.72 -0.96
N ARG A 98 2.20 4.52 -0.38
CA ARG A 98 1.13 3.59 -0.78
C ARG A 98 0.66 2.76 0.39
N VAL A 99 -0.66 2.60 0.48
CA VAL A 99 -1.34 1.67 1.39
C VAL A 99 -2.16 0.71 0.54
N VAL A 100 -1.86 -0.59 0.62
CA VAL A 100 -2.64 -1.66 0.00
C VAL A 100 -3.46 -2.34 1.07
N VAL A 101 -4.76 -2.42 0.89
CA VAL A 101 -5.71 -3.00 1.84
C VAL A 101 -6.41 -4.19 1.21
N ASP A 102 -6.17 -5.38 1.74
CA ASP A 102 -6.90 -6.58 1.38
C ASP A 102 -8.08 -6.79 2.34
N TYR A 103 -9.27 -6.91 1.79
CA TYR A 103 -10.47 -7.20 2.55
C TYR A 103 -10.70 -8.71 2.65
N SER A 104 -11.11 -9.16 3.83
CA SER A 104 -11.43 -10.55 4.10
C SER A 104 -12.61 -11.01 3.25
N HIS A 105 -12.47 -12.15 2.58
CA HIS A 105 -13.57 -12.76 1.83
C HIS A 105 -14.77 -13.06 2.73
N GLU A 106 -14.53 -13.58 3.93
CA GLU A 106 -15.60 -13.92 4.88
C GLU A 106 -16.43 -12.70 5.30
N ARG A 107 -15.80 -11.52 5.35
CA ARG A 107 -16.44 -10.25 5.74
C ARG A 107 -17.10 -9.49 4.59
N THR A 108 -16.75 -9.87 3.35
CA THR A 108 -17.30 -9.25 2.13
C THR A 108 -18.17 -10.20 1.32
N VAL A 109 -18.38 -11.42 1.81
CA VAL A 109 -19.26 -12.40 1.16
C VAL A 109 -20.67 -11.83 0.97
N GLY A 110 -21.23 -11.94 -0.24
CA GLY A 110 -22.54 -11.41 -0.58
C GLY A 110 -22.56 -9.91 -0.93
N MET A 111 -21.50 -9.15 -0.66
CA MET A 111 -21.43 -7.74 -1.08
C MET A 111 -21.21 -7.62 -2.58
N THR A 112 -22.00 -6.76 -3.21
CA THR A 112 -21.84 -6.41 -4.62
C THR A 112 -20.76 -5.35 -4.82
N ASN A 113 -20.33 -5.12 -6.07
CA ASN A 113 -19.44 -4.00 -6.39
C ASN A 113 -20.10 -2.65 -6.00
N ALA A 114 -21.42 -2.52 -6.17
CA ALA A 114 -22.15 -1.30 -5.83
C ALA A 114 -22.10 -1.02 -4.33
N ASP A 115 -22.31 -2.03 -3.48
CA ASP A 115 -22.23 -1.88 -2.02
C ASP A 115 -20.84 -1.42 -1.56
N MET A 116 -19.79 -1.97 -2.17
CA MET A 116 -18.41 -1.58 -1.86
C MET A 116 -18.09 -0.16 -2.34
N ILE A 117 -18.56 0.21 -3.55
CA ILE A 117 -18.38 1.56 -4.08
C ILE A 117 -19.11 2.57 -3.19
N GLU A 118 -20.33 2.28 -2.76
CA GLU A 118 -21.12 3.14 -1.87
C GLU A 118 -20.39 3.34 -0.53
N ALA A 119 -19.94 2.24 0.10
CA ALA A 119 -19.24 2.29 1.39
C ALA A 119 -17.94 3.11 1.32
N ILE A 120 -17.13 2.94 0.25
CA ILE A 120 -15.88 3.66 0.06
C ILE A 120 -16.14 5.12 -0.33
N SER A 121 -17.18 5.37 -1.12
CA SER A 121 -17.61 6.73 -1.52
C SER A 121 -18.07 7.57 -0.33
N ALA A 122 -18.54 6.96 0.74
CA ALA A 122 -18.85 7.68 1.98
C ALA A 122 -17.61 8.39 2.57
N THR A 123 -16.40 7.87 2.31
CA THR A 123 -15.12 8.45 2.77
C THR A 123 -14.48 9.31 1.70
N TYR A 124 -14.40 8.79 0.46
CA TYR A 124 -13.62 9.40 -0.62
C TYR A 124 -14.48 10.12 -1.66
N GLY A 125 -15.81 10.15 -1.48
CA GLY A 125 -16.76 10.85 -2.31
C GLY A 125 -17.11 10.17 -3.62
N THR A 126 -17.50 10.96 -4.62
CA THR A 126 -17.99 10.44 -5.90
C THR A 126 -16.86 9.81 -6.72
N PRO A 127 -17.00 8.55 -7.17
CA PRO A 127 -15.97 7.92 -7.99
C PRO A 127 -15.84 8.61 -9.36
N LEU A 128 -14.60 8.65 -9.85
CA LEU A 128 -14.26 9.16 -11.17
C LEU A 128 -14.48 8.07 -12.25
N PRO A 129 -14.67 8.45 -13.52
CA PRO A 129 -14.72 7.50 -14.61
C PRO A 129 -13.45 6.66 -14.70
N LEU A 130 -13.57 5.34 -14.80
CA LEU A 130 -12.42 4.41 -14.84
C LEU A 130 -11.43 4.67 -15.99
N ARG A 131 -11.87 5.33 -17.07
CA ARG A 131 -10.99 5.71 -18.19
C ARG A 131 -9.87 6.68 -17.79
N ALA A 132 -10.05 7.46 -16.73
CA ALA A 132 -9.03 8.37 -16.18
C ALA A 132 -7.99 7.65 -15.33
N ALA A 133 -8.28 6.43 -14.86
CA ALA A 133 -7.44 5.63 -13.98
C ALA A 133 -6.37 4.80 -14.69
N VAL A 134 -6.33 4.82 -16.04
CA VAL A 134 -5.39 3.99 -16.82
C VAL A 134 -4.00 4.63 -16.80
N ARG A 135 -3.37 4.65 -15.64
CA ARG A 135 -1.90 4.60 -15.56
C ARG A 135 -1.49 3.17 -15.90
N THR A 136 -0.44 3.02 -16.69
CA THR A 136 0.10 1.68 -16.98
C THR A 136 0.29 0.93 -15.68
N PRO A 137 -0.43 -0.20 -15.47
CA PRO A 137 -0.33 -0.93 -14.21
C PRO A 137 1.13 -1.30 -13.96
N SER A 138 1.59 -1.13 -12.73
CA SER A 138 2.88 -1.68 -12.32
C SER A 138 2.79 -3.20 -12.39
N ARG A 139 3.94 -3.88 -12.46
CA ARG A 139 3.99 -5.35 -12.46
C ARG A 139 3.23 -5.95 -11.25
N LEU A 140 3.18 -5.21 -10.12
CA LEU A 140 2.41 -5.56 -8.93
C LEU A 140 0.89 -5.37 -9.12
N GLU A 141 0.47 -4.41 -9.95
CA GLU A 141 -0.95 -4.13 -10.23
C GLU A 141 -1.54 -5.09 -11.29
N ALA A 142 -0.69 -5.67 -12.14
CA ALA A 142 -1.13 -6.66 -13.14
C ALA A 142 -1.77 -7.91 -12.49
N ASP A 143 -1.40 -8.24 -11.25
CA ASP A 143 -1.92 -9.39 -10.50
C ASP A 143 -3.22 -9.07 -9.73
N PHE A 144 -3.72 -7.83 -9.78
CA PHE A 144 -4.85 -7.42 -8.96
C PHE A 144 -6.21 -7.66 -9.59
N GLY A 145 -6.25 -8.01 -10.86
CA GLY A 145 -7.51 -8.11 -11.60
C GLY A 145 -8.09 -6.74 -11.99
N PRO A 146 -9.35 -6.67 -12.45
CA PRO A 146 -9.94 -5.44 -12.96
C PRO A 146 -10.20 -4.42 -11.85
N ALA A 147 -9.90 -3.14 -12.12
CA ALA A 147 -10.37 -2.02 -11.32
C ALA A 147 -11.89 -1.88 -11.46
N ILE A 148 -12.59 -1.72 -10.34
CA ILE A 148 -14.05 -1.56 -10.29
C ILE A 148 -14.49 -0.14 -9.93
N ALA A 149 -13.64 0.64 -9.26
CA ALA A 149 -13.88 2.05 -9.00
C ALA A 149 -12.58 2.80 -8.75
N HIS A 150 -12.61 4.12 -8.99
CA HIS A 150 -11.47 5.02 -8.83
C HIS A 150 -11.94 6.35 -8.23
N TRP A 151 -11.21 6.84 -7.24
CA TRP A 151 -11.29 8.19 -6.68
C TRP A 151 -9.93 8.83 -6.73
N GLY A 152 -9.84 10.14 -6.89
CA GLY A 152 -8.52 10.78 -6.96
C GLY A 152 -8.56 12.25 -7.26
N ASP A 153 -7.41 12.87 -7.06
CA ASP A 153 -7.08 14.23 -7.47
C ASP A 153 -5.70 14.25 -8.15
N ALA A 154 -5.07 15.42 -8.24
CA ALA A 154 -3.75 15.54 -8.84
C ALA A 154 -2.63 14.90 -7.99
N ALA A 155 -2.82 14.78 -6.67
CA ALA A 155 -1.82 14.32 -5.73
C ALA A 155 -2.06 12.87 -5.26
N HIS A 156 -3.32 12.44 -5.19
CA HIS A 156 -3.68 11.15 -4.59
C HIS A 156 -4.60 10.33 -5.49
N THR A 157 -4.47 9.01 -5.43
CA THR A 157 -5.40 8.07 -6.06
C THR A 157 -5.85 7.00 -5.09
N VAL A 158 -7.13 6.63 -5.18
CA VAL A 158 -7.73 5.51 -4.47
C VAL A 158 -8.39 4.62 -5.51
N VAL A 159 -8.00 3.36 -5.61
CA VAL A 159 -8.53 2.43 -6.60
C VAL A 159 -8.98 1.15 -5.92
N LEU A 160 -10.21 0.75 -6.21
CA LEU A 160 -10.77 -0.53 -5.77
C LEU A 160 -10.65 -1.57 -6.88
N TYR A 161 -10.07 -2.71 -6.56
CA TYR A 161 -9.89 -3.84 -7.46
C TYR A 161 -10.69 -5.06 -6.99
N ARG A 162 -11.13 -5.88 -7.95
CA ARG A 162 -11.60 -7.24 -7.67
C ARG A 162 -10.45 -8.20 -7.91
N THR A 163 -9.99 -8.86 -6.86
CA THR A 163 -8.89 -9.81 -7.01
C THR A 163 -9.40 -11.19 -7.39
N ALA A 164 -8.61 -11.92 -8.18
CA ALA A 164 -8.86 -13.32 -8.52
C ALA A 164 -8.18 -14.29 -7.53
N SER A 165 -7.46 -13.77 -6.53
CA SER A 165 -6.72 -14.59 -5.57
C SER A 165 -7.66 -15.30 -4.61
N TYR A 166 -7.41 -16.58 -4.39
CA TYR A 166 -8.17 -17.40 -3.44
C TYR A 166 -8.15 -16.78 -2.03
N GLY A 167 -9.32 -16.61 -1.44
CA GLY A 167 -9.48 -16.04 -0.09
C GLY A 167 -9.53 -14.50 -0.01
N LYS A 168 -9.21 -13.79 -1.09
CA LYS A 168 -9.28 -12.32 -1.16
C LYS A 168 -10.20 -11.92 -2.29
N ALA A 169 -11.27 -11.20 -1.98
CA ALA A 169 -12.25 -10.82 -3.00
C ALA A 169 -12.00 -9.39 -3.53
N LEU A 170 -11.52 -8.50 -2.68
CA LEU A 170 -11.44 -7.06 -2.93
C LEU A 170 -10.17 -6.48 -2.35
N ARG A 171 -9.58 -5.53 -3.08
CA ARG A 171 -8.38 -4.80 -2.68
C ARG A 171 -8.57 -3.32 -2.95
N LEU A 172 -8.28 -2.49 -1.95
CA LEU A 172 -8.21 -1.03 -2.08
C LEU A 172 -6.75 -0.60 -2.06
N ILE A 173 -6.38 0.30 -2.96
CA ILE A 173 -5.04 0.89 -3.00
C ILE A 173 -5.17 2.39 -2.88
N VAL A 174 -4.54 2.97 -1.87
CA VAL A 174 -4.43 4.42 -1.65
C VAL A 174 -2.99 4.82 -1.94
N THR A 175 -2.77 5.82 -2.79
CA THR A 175 -1.43 6.14 -3.30
C THR A 175 -1.24 7.64 -3.39
N GLU A 176 -0.08 8.12 -2.95
CA GLU A 176 0.44 9.46 -3.22
C GLU A 176 1.17 9.45 -4.57
N VAL A 177 0.58 10.09 -5.56
CA VAL A 177 1.01 10.01 -6.96
C VAL A 177 2.45 10.47 -7.19
N PRO A 178 2.92 11.62 -6.66
CA PRO A 178 4.28 12.08 -6.87
C PRO A 178 5.34 11.13 -6.30
N LEU A 179 5.12 10.62 -5.08
CA LEU A 179 6.06 9.68 -4.44
C LEU A 179 6.04 8.31 -5.12
N ASP A 180 4.87 7.83 -5.57
CA ASP A 180 4.77 6.59 -6.34
C ASP A 180 5.56 6.65 -7.64
N ASP A 181 5.50 7.78 -8.36
CA ASP A 181 6.30 7.99 -9.57
C ASP A 181 7.81 7.97 -9.29
N LEU A 182 8.24 8.55 -8.17
CA LEU A 182 9.64 8.48 -7.74
C LEU A 182 10.04 7.06 -7.33
N ALA A 183 9.18 6.35 -6.60
CA ALA A 183 9.41 4.97 -6.21
C ALA A 183 9.54 4.04 -7.42
N ARG A 184 8.67 4.17 -8.43
CA ARG A 184 8.75 3.41 -9.70
C ARG A 184 10.04 3.68 -10.46
N LYS A 185 10.45 4.96 -10.58
CA LYS A 185 11.73 5.33 -11.19
C LYS A 185 12.92 4.75 -10.45
N GLY A 186 12.92 4.85 -9.12
CA GLY A 186 13.95 4.28 -8.25
C GLY A 186 14.03 2.75 -8.38
N GLN A 187 12.90 2.06 -8.39
CA GLN A 187 12.82 0.62 -8.60
C GLN A 187 13.37 0.19 -9.96
N ALA A 188 12.99 0.89 -11.03
CA ALA A 188 13.49 0.61 -12.37
C ALA A 188 15.02 0.79 -12.45
N GLN A 189 15.55 1.81 -11.78
CA GLN A 189 17.00 2.04 -11.70
C GLN A 189 17.70 0.99 -10.85
N ALA A 190 17.12 0.56 -9.73
CA ALA A 190 17.65 -0.52 -8.89
C ALA A 190 17.80 -1.82 -9.68
N LEU A 191 16.78 -2.21 -10.43
CA LEU A 191 16.82 -3.40 -11.28
C LEU A 191 17.94 -3.35 -12.32
N ARG A 192 18.13 -2.18 -12.98
CA ARG A 192 19.25 -2.00 -13.92
C ARG A 192 20.61 -2.13 -13.25
N LEU A 193 20.78 -1.57 -12.05
CA LEU A 193 22.03 -1.71 -11.29
C LEU A 193 22.27 -3.17 -10.90
N ASP A 194 21.24 -3.88 -10.47
CA ASP A 194 21.35 -5.30 -10.13
C ASP A 194 21.75 -6.15 -11.35
N GLU A 195 21.18 -5.88 -12.53
CA GLU A 195 21.56 -6.54 -13.78
C GLU A 195 23.02 -6.27 -14.17
N GLN A 196 23.49 -5.01 -14.01
CA GLN A 196 24.88 -4.63 -14.29
C GLN A 196 25.88 -5.26 -13.32
N GLU A 197 25.51 -5.36 -12.04
CA GLU A 197 26.38 -5.91 -10.99
C GLU A 197 26.33 -7.45 -10.91
N ALA A 198 25.29 -8.09 -11.45
CA ALA A 198 25.12 -9.54 -11.37
C ALA A 198 26.33 -10.35 -11.86
N PRO A 199 27.00 -10.03 -13.00
CA PRO A 199 28.19 -10.75 -13.44
C PRO A 199 29.37 -10.61 -12.46
N LEU A 200 29.57 -9.42 -11.90
CA LEU A 200 30.65 -9.15 -10.94
C LEU A 200 30.44 -9.88 -9.61
N ARG A 201 29.18 -9.91 -9.14
CA ARG A 201 28.81 -10.66 -7.93
C ARG A 201 29.02 -12.16 -8.13
N GLU A 202 28.69 -12.69 -9.31
CA GLU A 202 28.91 -14.11 -9.62
C GLU A 202 30.40 -14.48 -9.66
N ILE A 203 31.24 -13.64 -10.27
CA ILE A 203 32.68 -13.83 -10.27
C ILE A 203 33.24 -13.80 -8.84
N ALA A 204 32.80 -12.83 -8.02
CA ALA A 204 33.22 -12.73 -6.63
C ALA A 204 32.79 -13.95 -5.79
N ARG A 205 31.56 -14.47 -6.01
CA ARG A 205 31.06 -15.68 -5.37
C ARG A 205 31.90 -16.90 -5.72
N GLN A 206 32.16 -17.11 -7.02
CA GLN A 206 32.96 -18.23 -7.49
C GLN A 206 34.39 -18.17 -6.97
N LYS A 207 34.99 -16.96 -6.89
CA LYS A 207 36.32 -16.76 -6.30
C LYS A 207 36.35 -17.19 -4.83
N LYS A 208 35.37 -16.70 -4.05
CA LYS A 208 35.24 -17.04 -2.63
C LYS A 208 35.02 -18.53 -2.41
N GLU A 209 34.11 -19.18 -3.17
CA GLU A 209 33.87 -20.63 -3.09
C GLU A 209 35.14 -21.43 -3.36
N ARG A 210 35.97 -20.98 -4.35
CA ARG A 210 37.24 -21.63 -4.65
C ARG A 210 38.23 -21.46 -3.50
N GLU A 211 38.35 -20.25 -2.94
CA GLU A 211 39.23 -19.99 -1.79
C GLU A 211 38.81 -20.81 -0.57
N ASP A 212 37.51 -20.84 -0.24
CA ASP A 212 36.94 -21.62 0.86
C ASP A 212 37.21 -23.14 0.65
N GLY A 213 37.08 -23.62 -0.61
CA GLY A 213 37.38 -24.99 -0.98
C GLY A 213 38.83 -25.34 -0.77
N LEU A 214 39.79 -24.48 -1.14
CA LEU A 214 41.24 -24.69 -0.91
C LEU A 214 41.56 -24.75 0.58
N VAL A 215 40.97 -23.85 1.38
CA VAL A 215 41.17 -23.83 2.84
C VAL A 215 40.63 -25.13 3.47
N ALA A 216 39.40 -25.58 3.04
CA ALA A 216 38.81 -26.81 3.52
C ALA A 216 39.65 -28.05 3.16
N ALA A 217 40.16 -28.10 1.91
CA ALA A 217 41.01 -29.20 1.45
C ALA A 217 42.32 -29.25 2.23
N GLU A 218 42.99 -28.12 2.48
CA GLU A 218 44.22 -28.06 3.27
C GLU A 218 43.96 -28.47 4.72
N LYS A 219 42.86 -28.01 5.34
CA LYS A 219 42.48 -28.46 6.68
C LYS A 219 42.26 -29.97 6.74
N ALA A 220 41.56 -30.53 5.76
CA ALA A 220 41.35 -31.98 5.65
C ALA A 220 42.71 -32.72 5.45
N ARG A 221 43.57 -32.20 4.60
CA ARG A 221 44.90 -32.76 4.37
C ARG A 221 45.73 -32.84 5.65
N VAL A 222 45.77 -31.75 6.42
CA VAL A 222 46.51 -31.69 7.70
C VAL A 222 45.97 -32.71 8.69
N ALA A 223 44.62 -32.76 8.86
CA ALA A 223 43.99 -33.70 9.76
C ALA A 223 44.22 -35.16 9.36
N ASN A 224 44.01 -35.50 8.10
CA ASN A 224 44.16 -36.86 7.61
C ASN A 224 45.61 -37.34 7.59
N LYS A 225 46.56 -36.45 7.29
CA LYS A 225 48.02 -36.76 7.35
C LYS A 225 48.45 -37.22 8.73
N ALA A 226 47.91 -36.60 9.79
CA ALA A 226 48.22 -36.93 11.18
C ALA A 226 47.78 -38.34 11.61
N ILE A 227 46.72 -38.87 11.02
CA ILE A 227 46.08 -40.14 11.40
C ILE A 227 46.30 -41.25 10.38
N PHE A 228 46.85 -40.95 9.19
CA PHE A 228 47.10 -41.95 8.13
C PHE A 228 48.21 -42.91 8.58
N ARG A 229 47.88 -44.21 8.55
CA ARG A 229 48.76 -45.30 8.78
C ARG A 229 48.71 -46.23 7.54
N PRO A 230 49.86 -46.44 6.84
CA PRO A 230 49.90 -47.34 5.68
C PRO A 230 49.77 -48.83 6.10
#